data_f032f06e3b0d248b8e507556361288b7
#
_entry.id   f032f06e3b0d248b8e507556361288b7
#
_cell.length_a   1.000
_cell.length_b   1.000
_cell.length_c   1.000
_cell.angle_alpha   90.00
_cell.angle_beta   90.00
_cell.angle_gamma   90.00
#
_symmetry.space_group_name_H-M   'P 1'
#
loop_
_entity.id
_entity.type
_entity.pdbx_description
1 polymer ?
#
loop_
_entity_poly.entity_id
_entity_poly.type
_entity_poly.pdbx_seq_one_letter_code
_entity_poly.pdbx_strand_id
1 'polypeptide(L)'
;MQLVEQHRIDRHDPRFAAIDAAAFASKHLYNAALYVTRQAFIHQRRVIPYDELACDLKASVEFRALPAKVAQWVVRQVTLAWKSYFAACAAWEADPSASWAIPNCPSTATNRDATC
;
A
#
# COMPACT_ATOMS: atom_id res chain seq x y z
N MET A 1 12.53 -28.15 -6.58
CA MET A 1 13.41 -27.03 -6.97
C MET A 1 12.62 -26.03 -7.79
N GLN A 2 12.60 -24.79 -7.36
CA GLN A 2 11.94 -23.73 -8.10
C GLN A 2 12.94 -23.04 -9.01
N LEU A 3 12.58 -22.91 -10.28
CA LEU A 3 13.36 -22.16 -11.25
C LEU A 3 12.77 -20.76 -11.36
N VAL A 4 13.60 -19.76 -11.14
CA VAL A 4 13.21 -18.37 -11.27
C VAL A 4 13.86 -17.79 -12.54
N GLU A 5 13.02 -17.27 -13.42
CA GLU A 5 13.46 -16.65 -14.63
C GLU A 5 13.29 -15.14 -14.50
N GLN A 6 14.36 -14.40 -14.72
CA GLN A 6 14.34 -12.94 -14.66
C GLN A 6 14.33 -12.36 -16.05
N HIS A 7 13.38 -11.46 -16.30
CA HIS A 7 13.30 -10.73 -17.55
C HIS A 7 13.44 -9.24 -17.28
N ARG A 8 14.32 -8.60 -18.02
CA ARG A 8 14.43 -7.15 -17.98
C ARG A 8 13.55 -6.56 -19.06
N ILE A 9 12.66 -5.66 -18.67
CA ILE A 9 11.73 -5.01 -19.58
C ILE A 9 12.15 -3.55 -19.72
N ASP A 10 12.63 -3.19 -20.91
CA ASP A 10 13.02 -1.84 -21.27
C ASP A 10 11.88 -1.10 -21.96
N ARG A 11 12.07 0.20 -22.16
CA ARG A 11 11.11 1.04 -22.87
C ARG A 11 10.84 0.56 -24.30
N HIS A 12 11.75 -0.18 -24.88
CA HIS A 12 11.62 -0.74 -26.23
C HIS A 12 10.89 -2.09 -26.26
N ASP A 13 10.61 -2.66 -25.08
CA ASP A 13 9.89 -3.93 -25.01
C ASP A 13 8.40 -3.67 -25.28
N PRO A 14 7.75 -4.49 -26.16
CA PRO A 14 6.32 -4.30 -26.43
C PRO A 14 5.43 -4.48 -25.20
N ARG A 15 5.92 -5.17 -24.16
CA ARG A 15 5.16 -5.34 -22.90
C ARG A 15 5.27 -4.15 -21.95
N PHE A 16 6.21 -3.22 -22.21
CA PHE A 16 6.49 -2.13 -21.30
C PHE A 16 5.27 -1.24 -21.08
N ALA A 17 4.55 -0.87 -22.13
CA ALA A 17 3.39 0.01 -22.02
C ALA A 17 2.31 -0.58 -21.12
N ALA A 18 2.02 -1.88 -21.27
CA ALA A 18 1.01 -2.56 -20.45
C ALA A 18 1.45 -2.65 -19.00
N ILE A 19 2.71 -2.98 -18.75
CA ILE A 19 3.24 -3.10 -17.39
C ILE A 19 3.31 -1.72 -16.71
N ASP A 20 3.72 -0.70 -17.45
CA ASP A 20 3.77 0.66 -16.93
C ASP A 20 2.37 1.18 -16.56
N ALA A 21 1.37 0.92 -17.40
CA ALA A 21 -0.01 1.28 -17.11
C ALA A 21 -0.54 0.55 -15.88
N ALA A 22 -0.23 -0.74 -15.73
CA ALA A 22 -0.63 -1.52 -14.56
C ALA A 22 0.05 -1.02 -13.29
N ALA A 23 1.33 -0.69 -13.37
CA ALA A 23 2.07 -0.14 -12.22
C ALA A 23 1.49 1.22 -11.80
N PHE A 24 1.16 2.07 -12.76
CA PHE A 24 0.53 3.36 -12.50
C PHE A 24 -0.84 3.20 -11.83
N ALA A 25 -1.67 2.30 -12.36
CA ALA A 25 -2.99 2.02 -11.80
C ALA A 25 -2.88 1.44 -10.37
N SER A 26 -1.92 0.55 -10.14
CA SER A 26 -1.66 -0.02 -8.80
C SER A 26 -1.27 1.06 -7.80
N LYS A 27 -0.43 1.98 -8.20
CA LYS A 27 -0.01 3.12 -7.38
C LYS A 27 -1.20 4.01 -7.02
N HIS A 28 -2.05 4.30 -7.98
CA HIS A 28 -3.25 5.11 -7.73
C HIS A 28 -4.20 4.43 -6.75
N LEU A 29 -4.42 3.13 -6.90
CA LEU A 29 -5.26 2.38 -5.98
C LEU A 29 -4.63 2.34 -4.58
N TYR A 30 -3.33 2.13 -4.48
CA TYR A 30 -2.61 2.13 -3.21
C TYR A 30 -2.79 3.48 -2.49
N ASN A 31 -2.59 4.58 -3.23
CA ASN A 31 -2.72 5.91 -2.65
C ASN A 31 -4.16 6.22 -2.23
N ALA A 32 -5.15 5.79 -3.01
CA ALA A 32 -6.56 5.97 -2.66
C ALA A 32 -6.92 5.20 -1.38
N ALA A 33 -6.50 3.95 -1.28
CA ALA A 33 -6.73 3.13 -0.10
C ALA A 33 -6.01 3.72 1.12
N LEU A 34 -4.79 4.17 0.95
CA LEU A 34 -4.01 4.78 2.01
C LEU A 34 -4.66 6.08 2.49
N TYR A 35 -5.17 6.90 1.57
CA TYR A 35 -5.89 8.12 1.92
C TYR A 35 -7.09 7.82 2.81
N VAL A 36 -7.92 6.86 2.40
CA VAL A 36 -9.11 6.48 3.17
C VAL A 36 -8.75 6.00 4.58
N THR A 37 -7.75 5.13 4.68
CA THR A 37 -7.31 4.60 5.98
C THR A 37 -6.67 5.67 6.86
N ARG A 38 -5.88 6.57 6.30
CA ARG A 38 -5.28 7.66 7.05
C ARG A 38 -6.32 8.63 7.57
N GLN A 39 -7.31 8.99 6.76
CA GLN A 39 -8.38 9.88 7.19
C GLN A 39 -9.18 9.26 8.33
N ALA A 40 -9.50 7.97 8.24
CA ALA A 40 -10.19 7.28 9.32
C ALA A 40 -9.37 7.26 10.61
N PHE A 41 -8.07 7.02 10.51
CA PHE A 41 -7.19 6.99 11.67
C PHE A 41 -7.03 8.39 12.30
N ILE A 42 -6.81 9.42 11.48
CA ILE A 42 -6.58 10.79 11.97
C ILE A 42 -7.84 11.37 12.60
N HIS A 43 -8.98 11.22 11.94
CA HIS A 43 -10.22 11.87 12.40
C HIS A 43 -11.02 11.05 13.39
N GLN A 44 -11.02 9.72 13.26
CA GLN A 44 -11.84 8.83 14.06
C GLN A 44 -11.06 7.88 14.95
N ARG A 45 -9.72 7.91 14.85
CA ARG A 45 -8.85 6.96 15.56
C ARG A 45 -9.24 5.52 15.29
N ARG A 46 -9.75 5.25 14.10
CA ARG A 46 -10.26 3.95 13.71
C ARG A 46 -9.35 3.33 12.67
N VAL A 47 -9.04 2.04 12.83
CA VAL A 47 -8.31 1.25 11.84
C VAL A 47 -9.35 0.48 11.02
N ILE A 48 -9.35 0.71 9.71
CA ILE A 48 -10.29 0.03 8.81
C ILE A 48 -9.72 -1.35 8.47
N PRO A 49 -10.46 -2.45 8.75
CA PRO A 49 -10.03 -3.78 8.37
C PRO A 49 -10.10 -3.97 6.85
N TYR A 50 -9.38 -4.99 6.36
CA TYR A 50 -9.30 -5.27 4.93
C TYR A 50 -10.69 -5.44 4.29
N ASP A 51 -11.58 -6.20 4.91
CA ASP A 51 -12.89 -6.50 4.35
C ASP A 51 -13.71 -5.22 4.12
N GLU A 52 -13.72 -4.35 5.10
CA GLU A 52 -14.43 -3.07 5.01
C GLU A 52 -13.79 -2.16 3.96
N LEU A 53 -12.47 -2.07 3.97
CA LEU A 53 -11.74 -1.25 3.00
C LEU A 53 -11.96 -1.75 1.58
N ALA A 54 -11.93 -3.05 1.36
CA ALA A 54 -12.17 -3.65 0.05
C ALA A 54 -13.61 -3.36 -0.42
N CYS A 55 -14.58 -3.44 0.47
CA CYS A 55 -15.97 -3.10 0.14
C CYS A 55 -16.13 -1.63 -0.25
N ASP A 56 -15.48 -0.73 0.48
CA ASP A 56 -15.54 0.70 0.19
C ASP A 56 -14.89 1.05 -1.15
N LEU A 57 -13.80 0.39 -1.48
CA LEU A 57 -13.07 0.66 -2.72
C LEU A 57 -13.57 -0.09 -3.94
N LYS A 58 -14.37 -1.13 -3.74
CA LYS A 58 -14.83 -2.01 -4.82
C LYS A 58 -15.52 -1.25 -5.96
N ALA A 59 -16.23 -0.19 -5.64
CA ALA A 59 -16.94 0.63 -6.62
C ALA A 59 -16.07 1.74 -7.21
N SER A 60 -14.85 1.94 -6.70
CA SER A 60 -13.99 3.03 -7.15
C SER A 60 -13.41 2.75 -8.54
N VAL A 61 -13.11 3.83 -9.26
CA VAL A 61 -12.49 3.75 -10.58
C VAL A 61 -11.10 3.10 -10.49
N GLU A 62 -10.35 3.45 -9.45
CA GLU A 62 -9.01 2.92 -9.22
C GLU A 62 -9.02 1.41 -9.04
N PHE A 63 -9.99 0.89 -8.31
CA PHE A 63 -10.12 -0.55 -8.09
C PHE A 63 -10.49 -1.27 -9.39
N ARG A 64 -11.41 -0.70 -10.15
CA ARG A 64 -11.88 -1.29 -11.40
C ARG A 64 -10.88 -1.21 -12.54
N ALA A 65 -9.90 -0.32 -12.44
CA ALA A 65 -8.84 -0.18 -13.44
C ALA A 65 -7.89 -1.37 -13.47
N LEU A 66 -7.92 -2.22 -12.45
CA LEU A 66 -7.06 -3.38 -12.32
C LEU A 66 -7.86 -4.67 -12.29
N PRO A 67 -7.24 -5.81 -12.69
CA PRO A 67 -7.85 -7.11 -12.43
C PRO A 67 -8.18 -7.29 -10.95
N ALA A 68 -9.30 -7.95 -10.66
CA ALA A 68 -9.81 -8.05 -9.30
C ALA A 68 -8.78 -8.59 -8.29
N LYS A 69 -8.03 -9.62 -8.66
CA LYS A 69 -7.01 -10.20 -7.77
C LYS A 69 -5.86 -9.24 -7.50
N VAL A 70 -5.44 -8.48 -8.51
CA VAL A 70 -4.38 -7.49 -8.36
C VAL A 70 -4.85 -6.36 -7.48
N ALA A 71 -6.07 -5.87 -7.70
CA ALA A 71 -6.65 -4.81 -6.88
C ALA A 71 -6.78 -5.24 -5.41
N GLN A 72 -7.25 -6.44 -5.16
CA GLN A 72 -7.33 -7.00 -3.81
C GLN A 72 -5.96 -7.08 -3.14
N TRP A 73 -4.94 -7.49 -3.91
CA TRP A 73 -3.58 -7.56 -3.41
C TRP A 73 -3.05 -6.18 -2.99
N VAL A 74 -3.30 -5.16 -3.82
CA VAL A 74 -2.88 -3.79 -3.51
C VAL A 74 -3.54 -3.28 -2.24
N VAL A 75 -4.84 -3.49 -2.09
CA VAL A 75 -5.58 -3.11 -0.87
C VAL A 75 -5.03 -3.84 0.35
N ARG A 76 -4.70 -5.12 0.21
CA ARG A 76 -4.10 -5.90 1.29
C ARG A 76 -2.74 -5.35 1.69
N GLN A 77 -1.94 -4.85 0.75
CA GLN A 77 -0.64 -4.24 1.06
C GLN A 77 -0.81 -3.00 1.93
N VAL A 78 -1.83 -2.19 1.70
CA VAL A 78 -2.13 -1.03 2.55
C VAL A 78 -2.44 -1.48 3.98
N THR A 79 -3.28 -2.50 4.13
CA THR A 79 -3.63 -3.05 5.46
C THR A 79 -2.40 -3.59 6.19
N LEU A 80 -1.52 -4.29 5.47
CA LEU A 80 -0.28 -4.81 6.03
C LEU A 80 0.67 -3.69 6.45
N ALA A 81 0.73 -2.60 5.69
CA ALA A 81 1.55 -1.44 6.04
C ALA A 81 1.11 -0.83 7.36
N TRP A 82 -0.19 -0.67 7.58
CA TRP A 82 -0.73 -0.19 8.85
C TRP A 82 -0.44 -1.16 10.00
N LYS A 83 -0.60 -2.45 9.76
CA LYS A 83 -0.30 -3.48 10.76
C LYS A 83 1.16 -3.44 11.16
N SER A 84 2.06 -3.30 10.21
CA SER A 84 3.50 -3.18 10.47
C SER A 84 3.82 -1.90 11.25
N TYR A 85 3.17 -0.79 10.92
CA TYR A 85 3.33 0.46 11.65
C TYR A 85 2.94 0.30 13.12
N PHE A 86 1.79 -0.29 13.41
CA PHE A 86 1.36 -0.48 14.79
C PHE A 86 2.27 -1.44 15.55
N ALA A 87 2.75 -2.49 14.90
CA ALA A 87 3.72 -3.40 15.51
C ALA A 87 5.02 -2.68 15.85
N ALA A 88 5.50 -1.82 14.95
CA ALA A 88 6.71 -1.03 15.18
C ALA A 88 6.51 -0.03 16.32
N CYS A 89 5.35 0.63 16.40
CA CYS A 89 5.03 1.54 17.50
C CYS A 89 5.03 0.81 18.85
N ALA A 90 4.42 -0.36 18.91
CA ALA A 90 4.39 -1.17 20.13
C ALA A 90 5.80 -1.60 20.56
N ALA A 91 6.62 -2.01 19.60
CA ALA A 91 8.01 -2.38 19.89
C ALA A 91 8.83 -1.19 20.37
N TRP A 92 8.61 -0.02 19.76
CA TRP A 92 9.31 1.21 20.16
C TRP A 92 8.91 1.66 21.57
N GLU A 93 7.64 1.57 21.91
CA GLU A 93 7.14 1.90 23.25
C GLU A 93 7.70 0.95 24.31
N ALA A 94 7.83 -0.34 23.97
CA ALA A 94 8.37 -1.33 24.87
C ALA A 94 9.86 -1.14 25.14
N ASP A 95 10.63 -0.79 24.11
CA ASP A 95 12.07 -0.58 24.23
C ASP A 95 12.56 0.47 23.21
N PRO A 96 12.52 1.76 23.56
CA PRO A 96 12.99 2.83 22.68
C PRO A 96 14.47 2.70 22.31
N SER A 97 15.28 2.05 23.13
CA SER A 97 16.71 1.90 22.87
C SER A 97 17.02 0.83 21.82
N ALA A 98 16.11 -0.13 21.62
CA ALA A 98 16.26 -1.16 20.59
C ALA A 98 15.98 -0.63 19.18
N SER A 99 15.23 0.45 19.08
CA SER A 99 14.90 1.10 17.81
C SER A 99 15.59 2.45 17.75
N TRP A 100 16.38 2.68 16.72
CA TRP A 100 17.12 3.92 16.54
C TRP A 100 16.38 4.96 15.71
N ALA A 101 15.13 4.67 15.35
CA ALA A 101 14.26 5.61 14.65
C ALA A 101 12.82 5.47 15.15
N ILE A 102 12.13 6.60 15.28
CA ILE A 102 10.71 6.60 15.60
C ILE A 102 9.93 6.06 14.39
N PRO A 103 9.01 5.11 14.59
CA PRO A 103 8.20 4.62 13.47
C PRO A 103 7.38 5.73 12.82
N ASN A 104 7.37 5.76 11.50
CA ASN A 104 6.58 6.70 10.71
C ASN A 104 5.31 6.02 10.22
N CYS A 105 4.19 6.75 10.23
CA CYS A 105 2.98 6.19 9.70
C CYS A 105 3.07 6.01 8.18
N PRO A 106 2.29 5.06 7.60
CA PRO A 106 2.31 4.85 6.16
C PRO A 106 2.01 6.13 5.39
N SER A 107 2.76 6.36 4.34
CA SER A 107 2.64 7.53 3.49
C SER A 107 2.38 7.12 2.05
N THR A 108 1.95 8.08 1.23
CA THR A 108 1.71 7.81 -0.18
C THR A 108 3.02 7.44 -0.88
N ALA A 109 2.91 6.60 -1.90
CA ALA A 109 4.08 6.09 -2.62
C ALA A 109 4.89 7.19 -3.33
N THR A 110 4.28 8.35 -3.58
CA THR A 110 4.93 9.46 -4.28
C THR A 110 5.44 10.54 -3.35
N ASN A 111 5.07 10.52 -2.09
CA ASN A 111 5.41 11.58 -1.15
C ASN A 111 6.59 11.14 -0.29
N ARG A 112 7.76 11.71 -0.57
CA ARG A 112 9.00 11.39 0.15
C ARG A 112 9.07 12.09 1.51
N ASP A 113 8.33 13.19 1.66
CA ASP A 113 8.38 14.03 2.85
C ASP A 113 7.17 13.84 3.75
N ALA A 114 6.36 12.81 3.50
CA ALA A 114 5.17 12.56 4.30
C ALA A 114 5.56 12.15 5.71
N THR A 115 5.12 12.94 6.66
CA THR A 115 5.23 12.63 8.08
C THR A 115 3.83 12.57 8.67
N CYS A 116 3.66 11.71 9.63
CA CYS A 116 2.40 11.64 10.37
C CYS A 116 2.46 12.43 11.63
#